data_8e63c4832465a530d47ccb56cc694d03
#
_entry.id   8e63c4832465a530d47ccb56cc694d03
#
_cell.length_a   1.000
_cell.length_b   1.000
_cell.length_c   1.000
_cell.angle_alpha   90.00
_cell.angle_beta   90.00
_cell.angle_gamma   90.00
#
_symmetry.space_group_name_H-M   'P 1'
#
loop_
_entity.id
_entity.type
_entity.pdbx_description
1 polymer ?
#
loop_
_entity_poly.entity_id
_entity_poly.type
_entity_poly.pdbx_seq_one_letter_code
_entity_poly.pdbx_strand_id
1 'polypeptide(L)'
;NAVAVLEAADQIVLGPASLYTSIAAALVLPGIVDAINRSAASLIYIANVVTQDGETLGMDAVDHLEALLRTTGVRPPSAIVASDSPVIVAPPLEAVGIDTEAAATYGVDVVTADLLDTEAGRPSHDPFSLGVVLRGLVRT
;
A
#
# COMPACT_ATOMS: atom_id res chain seq x y z
N ASN A 1 6.30 -18.79 12.94
CA ASN A 1 6.75 -18.80 11.55
C ASN A 1 5.86 -17.86 10.73
N ALA A 2 6.47 -16.87 10.06
CA ALA A 2 5.74 -15.84 9.29
C ALA A 2 4.84 -16.46 8.19
N VAL A 3 5.30 -17.48 7.50
CA VAL A 3 4.54 -18.20 6.46
C VAL A 3 3.22 -18.72 7.01
N ALA A 4 3.23 -19.40 8.15
CA ALA A 4 2.02 -19.94 8.76
C ALA A 4 1.02 -18.85 9.20
N VAL A 5 1.54 -17.70 9.66
CA VAL A 5 0.70 -16.55 10.02
C VAL A 5 0.03 -15.96 8.77
N LEU A 6 0.77 -15.80 7.68
CA LEU A 6 0.23 -15.29 6.41
C LEU A 6 -0.83 -16.21 5.81
N GLU A 7 -0.61 -17.52 5.89
CA GLU A 7 -1.56 -18.52 5.38
C GLU A 7 -2.87 -18.57 6.20
N ALA A 8 -2.82 -18.22 7.48
CA ALA A 8 -3.96 -18.23 8.39
C ALA A 8 -4.64 -16.85 8.55
N ALA A 9 -4.12 -15.82 7.91
CA ALA A 9 -4.62 -14.46 8.07
C ALA A 9 -5.97 -14.26 7.37
N ASP A 10 -6.82 -13.41 7.93
CA ASP A 10 -8.05 -12.91 7.29
C ASP A 10 -7.75 -11.70 6.41
N GLN A 11 -6.74 -10.92 6.78
CA GLN A 11 -6.30 -9.74 6.03
C GLN A 11 -4.78 -9.62 6.07
N ILE A 12 -4.18 -9.32 4.93
CA ILE A 12 -2.76 -9.01 4.78
C ILE A 12 -2.65 -7.57 4.26
N VAL A 13 -1.82 -6.77 4.92
CA VAL A 13 -1.64 -5.35 4.59
C VAL A 13 -0.20 -5.11 4.17
N LEU A 14 -0.01 -4.50 3.01
CA LEU A 14 1.26 -4.06 2.48
C LEU A 14 1.39 -2.54 2.65
N GLY A 15 2.30 -2.09 3.49
CA GLY A 15 2.51 -0.67 3.79
C GLY A 15 1.65 -0.13 4.94
N PRO A 16 1.65 1.22 5.14
CA PRO A 16 2.46 2.19 4.40
C PRO A 16 3.95 2.11 4.81
N ALA A 17 4.83 2.06 3.84
CA ALA A 17 6.27 2.02 4.05
C ALA A 17 7.01 2.31 2.73
N SER A 18 8.33 2.51 2.80
CA SER A 18 9.18 2.64 1.61
C SER A 18 9.00 1.45 0.68
N LEU A 19 8.77 1.73 -0.61
CA LEU A 19 8.42 0.71 -1.59
C LEU A 19 9.51 -0.36 -1.71
N TYR A 20 10.74 0.03 -2.00
CA TYR A 20 11.84 -0.90 -2.24
C TYR A 20 12.57 -1.32 -0.98
N THR A 21 12.87 -0.38 -0.08
CA THR A 21 13.69 -0.64 1.10
C THR A 21 12.93 -1.29 2.25
N SER A 22 11.61 -1.30 2.21
CA SER A 22 10.77 -1.93 3.25
C SER A 22 9.83 -2.98 2.70
N ILE A 23 8.85 -2.61 1.86
CA ILE A 23 7.82 -3.55 1.41
C ILE A 23 8.44 -4.62 0.51
N ALA A 24 9.11 -4.24 -0.59
CA ALA A 24 9.73 -5.19 -1.50
C ALA A 24 10.81 -6.01 -0.80
N ALA A 25 11.61 -5.40 0.07
CA ALA A 25 12.64 -6.10 0.85
C ALA A 25 12.06 -7.20 1.75
N ALA A 26 10.89 -6.98 2.35
CA ALA A 26 10.21 -8.00 3.14
C ALA A 26 9.63 -9.12 2.26
N LEU A 27 9.10 -8.77 1.10
CA LEU A 27 8.46 -9.73 0.19
C LEU A 27 9.44 -10.68 -0.51
N VAL A 28 10.69 -10.26 -0.74
CA VAL A 28 11.71 -11.13 -1.38
C VAL A 28 12.26 -12.21 -0.45
N LEU A 29 11.88 -12.20 0.82
CA LEU A 29 12.27 -13.29 1.73
C LEU A 29 11.62 -14.61 1.28
N PRO A 30 12.38 -15.74 1.34
CA PRO A 30 11.90 -17.02 0.86
C PRO A 30 10.55 -17.43 1.46
N GLY A 31 9.59 -17.81 0.60
CA GLY A 31 8.29 -18.31 0.99
C GLY A 31 7.23 -17.26 1.36
N ILE A 32 7.59 -15.98 1.49
CA ILE A 32 6.64 -14.93 1.89
C ILE A 32 5.64 -14.67 0.75
N VAL A 33 6.11 -14.38 -0.46
CA VAL A 33 5.21 -14.15 -1.61
C VAL A 33 4.35 -15.37 -1.90
N ASP A 34 4.93 -16.56 -1.85
CA ASP A 34 4.18 -17.81 -2.06
C ASP A 34 3.07 -18.00 -1.02
N ALA A 35 3.34 -17.69 0.25
CA ALA A 35 2.34 -17.74 1.31
C ALA A 35 1.21 -16.73 1.08
N ILE A 36 1.54 -15.49 0.72
CA ILE A 36 0.54 -14.46 0.38
C ILE A 36 -0.30 -14.88 -0.82
N ASN A 37 0.34 -15.40 -1.87
CA ASN A 37 -0.35 -15.79 -3.10
C ASN A 37 -1.28 -16.99 -2.90
N ARG A 38 -0.98 -17.89 -1.97
CA ARG A 38 -1.86 -19.03 -1.60
C ARG A 38 -2.91 -18.67 -0.56
N SER A 39 -2.70 -17.61 0.22
CA SER A 39 -3.62 -17.21 1.29
C SER A 39 -4.99 -16.76 0.73
N ALA A 40 -6.06 -17.13 1.43
CA ALA A 40 -7.41 -16.64 1.17
C ALA A 40 -7.67 -15.22 1.73
N ALA A 41 -6.70 -14.66 2.45
CA ALA A 41 -6.78 -13.33 3.04
C ALA A 41 -7.11 -12.23 2.02
N SER A 42 -7.82 -11.21 2.45
CA SER A 42 -7.89 -9.95 1.72
C SER A 42 -6.49 -9.30 1.69
N LEU A 43 -5.94 -9.08 0.51
CA LEU A 43 -4.67 -8.38 0.36
C LEU A 43 -4.94 -6.91 0.09
N ILE A 44 -4.44 -6.02 0.93
CA ILE A 44 -4.63 -4.57 0.84
C ILE A 44 -3.27 -3.90 0.69
N TYR A 45 -3.18 -2.95 -0.24
CA TYR A 45 -2.01 -2.09 -0.38
C TYR A 45 -2.35 -0.68 0.11
N ILE A 46 -1.51 -0.11 0.97
CA ILE A 46 -1.65 1.26 1.45
C ILE A 46 -0.64 2.13 0.72
N ALA A 47 -1.15 3.07 -0.11
CA ALA A 47 -0.32 4.02 -0.82
C ALA A 47 0.30 5.04 0.14
N ASN A 48 1.57 5.36 -0.06
CA ASN A 48 2.22 6.44 0.65
C ASN A 48 1.56 7.78 0.30
N VAL A 49 1.55 8.73 1.22
CA VAL A 49 0.97 10.07 0.99
C VAL A 49 1.91 10.98 0.21
N VAL A 50 3.22 10.71 0.27
CA VAL A 50 4.29 11.52 -0.37
C VAL A 50 5.31 10.59 -1.02
N THR A 51 5.86 11.00 -2.15
CA THR A 51 6.97 10.32 -2.82
C THR A 51 8.23 10.37 -1.96
N GLN A 52 9.16 9.47 -2.23
CA GLN A 52 10.45 9.39 -1.55
C GLN A 52 11.57 9.75 -2.51
N ASP A 53 12.42 10.71 -2.12
CA ASP A 53 13.56 11.12 -2.92
C ASP A 53 14.56 9.96 -3.10
N GLY A 54 15.05 9.81 -4.33
CA GLY A 54 15.93 8.71 -4.70
C GLY A 54 15.23 7.35 -4.88
N GLU A 55 13.92 7.26 -4.70
CA GLU A 55 13.19 6.00 -4.78
C GLU A 55 11.93 6.09 -5.67
N THR A 56 11.01 7.00 -5.40
CA THR A 56 9.67 7.01 -6.00
C THR A 56 9.22 8.36 -6.58
N LEU A 57 10.13 9.30 -6.83
CA LEU A 57 9.77 10.57 -7.46
C LEU A 57 9.04 10.36 -8.79
N GLY A 58 7.97 11.11 -9.02
CA GLY A 58 7.16 11.04 -10.24
C GLY A 58 6.21 9.84 -10.31
N MET A 59 6.16 8.99 -9.29
CA MET A 59 5.28 7.82 -9.25
C MET A 59 3.98 8.13 -8.52
N ASP A 60 2.85 7.74 -9.11
CA ASP A 60 1.56 7.69 -8.42
C ASP A 60 1.37 6.36 -7.66
N ALA A 61 0.20 6.16 -7.03
CA ALA A 61 -0.06 4.95 -6.26
C ALA A 61 -0.12 3.69 -7.12
N VAL A 62 -0.56 3.80 -8.37
CA VAL A 62 -0.60 2.66 -9.30
C VAL A 62 0.79 2.31 -9.82
N ASP A 63 1.63 3.31 -10.08
CA ASP A 63 3.04 3.11 -10.44
C ASP A 63 3.78 2.36 -9.32
N HIS A 64 3.55 2.73 -8.06
CA HIS A 64 4.09 2.00 -6.90
C HIS A 64 3.61 0.55 -6.89
N LEU A 65 2.32 0.32 -7.08
CA LEU A 65 1.75 -1.02 -7.13
C LEU A 65 2.36 -1.84 -8.26
N GLU A 66 2.41 -1.30 -9.47
CA GLU A 66 2.98 -1.98 -10.64
C GLU A 66 4.43 -2.38 -10.41
N ALA A 67 5.24 -1.47 -9.87
CA ALA A 67 6.62 -1.76 -9.53
C ALA A 67 6.73 -2.91 -8.50
N LEU A 68 5.85 -2.92 -7.49
CA LEU A 68 5.82 -3.96 -6.48
C LEU A 68 5.46 -5.32 -7.05
N LEU A 69 4.39 -5.40 -7.85
CA LEU A 69 3.94 -6.64 -8.50
C LEU A 69 5.03 -7.21 -9.41
N ARG A 70 5.64 -6.36 -10.25
CA ARG A 70 6.69 -6.77 -11.19
C ARG A 70 7.96 -7.22 -10.49
N THR A 71 8.36 -6.55 -9.41
CA THR A 71 9.60 -6.84 -8.69
C THR A 71 9.50 -8.10 -7.85
N THR A 72 8.34 -8.36 -7.23
CA THR A 72 8.21 -9.42 -6.22
C THR A 72 7.40 -10.63 -6.68
N GLY A 73 6.52 -10.47 -7.66
CA GLY A 73 5.59 -11.52 -8.08
C GLY A 73 4.42 -11.74 -7.11
N VAL A 74 4.21 -10.82 -6.15
CA VAL A 74 3.03 -10.86 -5.30
C VAL A 74 1.78 -10.61 -6.15
N ARG A 75 0.68 -11.30 -5.82
CA ARG A 75 -0.60 -11.12 -6.53
C ARG A 75 -1.15 -9.69 -6.35
N PRO A 76 -1.96 -9.21 -7.30
CA PRO A 76 -2.63 -7.92 -7.12
C PRO A 76 -3.47 -7.89 -5.83
N PRO A 77 -3.44 -6.79 -5.07
CA PRO A 77 -4.31 -6.61 -3.92
C PRO A 77 -5.77 -6.49 -4.36
N SER A 78 -6.71 -6.74 -3.45
CA SER A 78 -8.13 -6.48 -3.70
C SER A 78 -8.44 -4.98 -3.69
N ALA A 79 -7.69 -4.20 -2.92
CA ALA A 79 -7.86 -2.75 -2.85
C ALA A 79 -6.53 -2.02 -2.62
N ILE A 80 -6.46 -0.79 -3.15
CA ILE A 80 -5.50 0.24 -2.75
C ILE A 80 -6.24 1.20 -1.82
N VAL A 81 -5.65 1.47 -0.65
CA VAL A 81 -6.09 2.51 0.26
C VAL A 81 -5.21 3.73 0.08
N ALA A 82 -5.79 4.89 -0.20
CA ALA A 82 -5.10 6.14 -0.41
C ALA A 82 -5.75 7.28 0.37
N SER A 83 -4.96 8.26 0.78
CA SER A 83 -5.50 9.49 1.38
C SER A 83 -6.02 10.42 0.28
N ASP A 84 -7.22 10.97 0.48
CA ASP A 84 -7.79 12.03 -0.37
C ASP A 84 -7.54 13.43 0.18
N SER A 85 -6.82 13.54 1.30
CA SER A 85 -6.48 14.82 1.90
C SER A 85 -5.41 15.55 1.08
N PRO A 86 -5.53 16.87 0.89
CA PRO A 86 -4.50 17.66 0.24
C PRO A 86 -3.17 17.57 1.00
N VAL A 87 -2.08 17.29 0.28
CA VAL A 87 -0.74 17.23 0.84
C VAL A 87 0.13 18.28 0.19
N ILE A 88 0.77 19.12 1.01
CA ILE A 88 1.71 20.13 0.55
C ILE A 88 3.10 19.75 1.02
N VAL A 89 4.02 19.55 0.08
CA VAL A 89 5.43 19.24 0.34
C VAL A 89 6.33 20.10 -0.53
N ALA A 90 7.57 20.28 -0.09
CA ALA A 90 8.57 20.99 -0.86
C ALA A 90 9.19 20.08 -1.92
N PRO A 91 9.55 20.62 -3.11
CA PRO A 91 10.32 19.90 -4.10
C PRO A 91 11.63 19.33 -3.51
N PRO A 92 12.12 18.16 -3.96
CA PRO A 92 11.62 17.38 -5.10
C PRO A 92 10.45 16.45 -4.76
N LEU A 93 9.97 16.42 -3.53
CA LEU A 93 8.88 15.56 -3.10
C LEU A 93 7.54 16.01 -3.71
N GLU A 94 6.67 15.03 -3.93
CA GLU A 94 5.35 15.24 -4.52
C GLU A 94 4.29 14.47 -3.71
N ALA A 95 3.07 14.98 -3.68
CA ALA A 95 1.93 14.20 -3.17
C ALA A 95 1.69 13.00 -4.08
N VAL A 96 1.43 11.83 -3.48
CA VAL A 96 1.12 10.62 -4.24
C VAL A 96 -0.36 10.65 -4.60
N GLY A 97 -0.65 10.84 -5.90
CA GLY A 97 -2.00 10.72 -6.45
C GLY A 97 -2.37 9.28 -6.75
N ILE A 98 -3.59 9.06 -7.18
CA ILE A 98 -4.07 7.74 -7.63
C ILE A 98 -4.90 7.85 -8.90
N ASP A 99 -4.52 7.09 -9.92
CA ASP A 99 -5.28 6.89 -11.15
C ASP A 99 -6.24 5.71 -10.98
N THR A 100 -7.52 6.00 -10.80
CA THR A 100 -8.54 4.98 -10.56
C THR A 100 -8.81 4.10 -11.77
N GLU A 101 -8.65 4.64 -12.99
CA GLU A 101 -8.82 3.86 -14.23
C GLU A 101 -7.66 2.89 -14.40
N ALA A 102 -6.43 3.34 -14.15
CA ALA A 102 -5.26 2.48 -14.16
C ALA A 102 -5.37 1.37 -13.10
N ALA A 103 -5.83 1.67 -11.88
CA ALA A 103 -6.06 0.66 -10.85
C ALA A 103 -7.06 -0.42 -11.30
N ALA A 104 -8.13 -0.02 -11.98
CA ALA A 104 -9.15 -0.94 -12.49
C ALA A 104 -8.58 -1.94 -13.51
N THR A 105 -7.53 -1.59 -14.26
CA THR A 105 -6.88 -2.52 -15.21
C THR A 105 -6.22 -3.70 -14.52
N TYR A 106 -5.87 -3.58 -13.24
CA TYR A 106 -5.34 -4.66 -12.40
C TYR A 106 -6.44 -5.39 -11.61
N GLY A 107 -7.71 -5.00 -11.77
CA GLY A 107 -8.82 -5.53 -10.97
C GLY A 107 -8.78 -5.09 -9.51
N VAL A 108 -8.20 -3.93 -9.22
CA VAL A 108 -7.97 -3.40 -7.88
C VAL A 108 -8.97 -2.27 -7.60
N ASP A 109 -9.70 -2.39 -6.50
CA ASP A 109 -10.59 -1.34 -6.01
C ASP A 109 -9.77 -0.20 -5.38
N VAL A 110 -10.25 1.03 -5.55
CA VAL A 110 -9.68 2.21 -4.90
C VAL A 110 -10.55 2.64 -3.74
N VAL A 111 -9.97 2.70 -2.55
CA VAL A 111 -10.62 3.17 -1.33
C VAL A 111 -9.90 4.42 -0.85
N THR A 112 -10.61 5.55 -0.81
CA THR A 112 -10.06 6.82 -0.33
C THR A 112 -10.75 7.28 0.95
N ALA A 113 -9.98 7.94 1.80
CA ALA A 113 -10.46 8.57 3.03
C ALA A 113 -9.49 9.68 3.46
N ASP A 114 -9.92 10.52 4.39
CA ASP A 114 -9.02 11.45 5.07
C ASP A 114 -8.12 10.66 6.04
N LEU A 115 -6.90 10.38 5.59
CA LEU A 115 -5.92 9.56 6.32
C LEU A 115 -4.68 10.33 6.74
N LEU A 116 -4.66 11.66 6.51
CA LEU A 116 -3.47 12.46 6.79
C LEU A 116 -3.38 12.83 8.28
N ASP A 117 -2.24 12.51 8.91
CA ASP A 117 -1.88 13.07 10.20
C ASP A 117 -1.31 14.48 10.01
N THR A 118 -2.06 15.49 10.44
CA THR A 118 -1.67 16.89 10.34
C THR A 118 -0.81 17.38 11.50
N GLU A 119 -0.68 16.59 12.57
CA GLU A 119 0.06 16.94 13.78
C GLU A 119 1.52 16.43 13.78
N ALA A 120 1.84 15.49 12.92
CA ALA A 120 3.14 14.80 12.92
C ALA A 120 4.34 15.64 12.41
N GLY A 121 4.15 16.90 12.04
CA GLY A 121 5.22 17.79 11.51
C GLY A 121 5.75 17.40 10.12
N ARG A 122 5.32 16.27 9.58
CA ARG A 122 5.56 15.78 8.22
C ARG A 122 4.34 14.98 7.75
N PRO A 123 4.03 14.94 6.45
CA PRO A 123 2.92 14.14 5.95
C PRO A 123 3.10 12.66 6.31
N SER A 124 2.15 12.13 7.04
CA SER A 124 2.09 10.71 7.44
C SER A 124 0.64 10.27 7.58
N HIS A 125 0.39 8.98 7.74
CA HIS A 125 -0.95 8.46 7.96
C HIS A 125 -1.38 8.63 9.42
N ASP A 126 -2.64 9.05 9.62
CA ASP A 126 -3.31 8.95 10.91
C ASP A 126 -3.64 7.47 11.22
N PRO A 127 -3.05 6.88 12.27
CA PRO A 127 -3.21 5.45 12.54
C PRO A 127 -4.64 5.06 12.90
N PHE A 128 -5.41 5.95 13.52
CA PHE A 128 -6.79 5.67 13.89
C PHE A 128 -7.69 5.60 12.66
N SER A 129 -7.65 6.63 11.80
CA SER A 129 -8.45 6.69 10.57
C SER A 129 -8.10 5.53 9.63
N LEU A 130 -6.81 5.22 9.50
CA LEU A 130 -6.35 4.08 8.72
C LEU A 130 -6.88 2.75 9.28
N GLY A 131 -6.84 2.58 10.60
CA GLY A 131 -7.37 1.39 11.28
C GLY A 131 -8.87 1.20 11.04
N VAL A 132 -9.66 2.27 11.03
CA VAL A 132 -11.10 2.23 10.72
C VAL A 132 -11.35 1.74 9.30
N VAL A 133 -10.61 2.27 8.32
CA VAL A 133 -10.73 1.85 6.91
C VAL A 133 -10.35 0.38 6.75
N LEU A 134 -9.22 -0.04 7.30
CA LEU A 134 -8.76 -1.43 7.20
C LEU A 134 -9.73 -2.43 7.83
N ARG A 135 -10.31 -2.08 8.97
CA ARG A 135 -11.34 -2.91 9.63
C ARG A 135 -12.57 -3.09 8.73
N GLY A 136 -12.97 -2.05 8.00
CA GLY A 136 -14.10 -2.12 7.07
C GLY A 136 -13.83 -3.00 5.84
N LEU A 137 -12.57 -3.29 5.54
CA LEU A 137 -12.14 -4.12 4.39
C LEU A 137 -11.88 -5.59 4.73
N VAL A 138 -12.00 -5.97 6.02
CA VAL A 138 -11.94 -7.39 6.39
C VAL A 138 -13.17 -8.10 5.83
N ARG A 139 -12.95 -9.12 5.03
CA ARG A 139 -14.04 -9.98 4.55
C ARG A 139 -14.51 -10.88 5.69
N THR A 140 -15.75 -10.78 6.02
CA THR A 140 -16.45 -11.70 6.95
C THR A 140 -16.86 -12.97 6.23
#